data_6890ade39cfc14f9b2242239b4f41b90
#
_entry.id   6890ade39cfc14f9b2242239b4f41b90
#
_cell.length_a   1.000
_cell.length_b   1.000
_cell.length_c   1.000
_cell.angle_alpha   90.00
_cell.angle_beta   90.00
_cell.angle_gamma   90.00
#
_symmetry.space_group_name_H-M   'P 1'
#
loop_
_entity.id
_entity.type
_entity.pdbx_description
1 polymer ?
#
loop_
_entity_poly.entity_id
_entity_poly.type
_entity_poly.pdbx_seq_one_letter_code
_entity_poly.pdbx_strand_id
1 'polypeptide(L)'
;NMVVRTTATLNGTGSTDANPGDTLTYKWIMVSRPLASSATLTSDTATRPTFFADVVGDYVFSLQVNDGKLASNLSYVTVTAGAANVAPVASAGTAQTVARGATVTLDGSGSTDANNDILIYRWTLTFRPTGSAAVLSLSSLQKPTFVADVAGVYVATLVVNDGSLDSNVTTVAVTATP
;
A
#
# COMPACT_ATOMS: atom_id res chain seq x y z
N ASN A 1 -1.39 9.44 9.10
CA ASN A 1 -0.28 8.68 8.52
C ASN A 1 0.18 9.37 7.24
N MET A 2 1.45 9.28 6.94
CA MET A 2 2.07 9.82 5.72
C MET A 2 3.09 8.81 5.18
N VAL A 3 3.55 9.00 3.95
CA VAL A 3 4.64 8.20 3.39
C VAL A 3 5.98 8.82 3.80
N VAL A 4 6.95 7.97 4.15
CA VAL A 4 8.33 8.40 4.39
C VAL A 4 8.92 9.14 3.17
N ARG A 5 9.86 10.04 3.39
CA ARG A 5 10.45 10.94 2.38
C ARG A 5 9.44 11.91 1.75
N THR A 6 8.44 12.30 2.52
CA THR A 6 7.51 13.38 2.18
C THR A 6 7.51 14.44 3.29
N THR A 7 6.96 15.61 2.96
CA THR A 7 6.85 16.74 3.90
C THR A 7 5.46 16.76 4.51
N ALA A 8 5.38 16.84 5.83
CA ALA A 8 4.13 17.04 6.57
C ALA A 8 4.03 18.50 7.03
N THR A 9 2.79 18.97 7.14
CA THR A 9 2.47 20.29 7.73
C THR A 9 1.72 20.08 9.04
N LEU A 10 2.24 20.63 10.12
CA LEU A 10 1.50 20.72 11.39
C LEU A 10 0.52 21.88 11.32
N ASN A 11 -0.53 21.82 12.12
CA ASN A 11 -1.59 22.83 12.06
C ASN A 11 -1.99 23.29 13.47
N GLY A 12 -1.63 24.50 13.83
CA GLY A 12 -1.99 25.19 15.08
C GLY A 12 -3.18 26.12 14.96
N THR A 13 -3.82 26.27 13.77
CA THR A 13 -4.89 27.27 13.56
C THR A 13 -6.17 27.01 14.38
N GLY A 14 -6.31 25.79 14.94
CA GLY A 14 -7.43 25.46 15.84
C GLY A 14 -7.27 25.98 17.28
N SER A 15 -6.14 26.63 17.61
CA SER A 15 -5.93 27.22 18.93
C SER A 15 -6.83 28.45 19.10
N THR A 16 -7.45 28.57 20.27
CA THR A 16 -8.38 29.67 20.61
C THR A 16 -8.04 30.28 21.95
N ASP A 17 -8.42 31.52 22.13
CA ASP A 17 -8.40 32.23 23.40
C ASP A 17 -9.82 32.69 23.78
N ALA A 18 -10.12 32.72 25.07
CA ALA A 18 -11.41 33.16 25.58
C ALA A 18 -11.55 34.71 25.62
N ASN A 19 -10.42 35.43 25.58
CA ASN A 19 -10.38 36.88 25.59
C ASN A 19 -10.34 37.42 24.15
N PRO A 20 -11.42 38.06 23.66
CA PRO A 20 -11.44 38.61 22.31
C PRO A 20 -10.35 39.66 22.09
N GLY A 21 -9.56 39.49 21.04
CA GLY A 21 -8.55 40.46 20.59
C GLY A 21 -7.12 40.12 20.99
N ASP A 22 -6.90 39.14 21.84
CA ASP A 22 -5.54 38.69 22.16
C ASP A 22 -4.93 37.96 20.95
N THR A 23 -3.65 38.21 20.67
CA THR A 23 -2.92 37.59 19.56
C THR A 23 -2.14 36.38 20.06
N LEU A 24 -2.45 35.20 19.52
CA LEU A 24 -1.77 33.98 19.89
C LEU A 24 -0.40 33.87 19.20
N THR A 25 0.59 33.56 20.01
CA THR A 25 1.92 33.11 19.56
C THR A 25 2.04 31.62 19.73
N TYR A 26 2.86 30.98 18.90
CA TYR A 26 2.99 29.53 18.79
C TYR A 26 4.40 29.11 19.16
N LYS A 27 4.53 27.97 19.86
CA LYS A 27 5.81 27.33 20.13
C LYS A 27 5.65 25.82 19.91
N TRP A 28 6.28 25.34 18.86
CA TRP A 28 6.35 23.93 18.52
C TRP A 28 7.68 23.33 18.97
N ILE A 29 7.64 22.09 19.46
CA ILE A 29 8.83 21.32 19.83
C ILE A 29 8.67 19.93 19.21
N MET A 30 9.69 19.45 18.49
CA MET A 30 9.80 18.05 18.15
C MET A 30 10.26 17.28 19.40
N VAL A 31 9.34 16.55 20.02
CA VAL A 31 9.54 15.84 21.29
C VAL A 31 10.34 14.55 21.06
N SER A 32 9.99 13.82 19.98
CA SER A 32 10.72 12.63 19.59
C SER A 32 10.64 12.40 18.08
N ARG A 33 11.57 11.62 17.57
CA ARG A 33 11.68 11.18 16.18
C ARG A 33 12.37 9.82 16.12
N PRO A 34 12.27 9.06 15.01
CA PRO A 34 13.02 7.81 14.84
C PRO A 34 14.53 8.01 15.05
N LEU A 35 15.20 7.01 15.62
CA LEU A 35 16.61 7.10 16.06
C LEU A 35 17.58 7.56 14.95
N ALA A 36 17.35 7.13 13.71
CA ALA A 36 18.18 7.48 12.56
C ALA A 36 17.72 8.76 11.84
N SER A 37 16.67 9.44 12.33
CA SER A 37 16.12 10.64 11.69
C SER A 37 16.94 11.89 12.00
N SER A 38 17.14 12.73 10.99
CA SER A 38 17.69 14.07 11.09
C SER A 38 16.64 15.17 10.93
N ALA A 39 15.36 14.81 10.89
CA ALA A 39 14.24 15.73 10.68
C ALA A 39 14.24 16.89 11.70
N THR A 40 13.91 18.06 11.21
CA THR A 40 13.72 19.29 11.99
C THR A 40 12.50 20.05 11.52
N LEU A 41 11.92 20.89 12.37
CA LEU A 41 10.86 21.81 11.97
C LEU A 41 11.44 22.95 11.12
N THR A 42 10.69 23.41 10.12
CA THR A 42 11.06 24.61 9.32
C THR A 42 10.96 25.90 10.14
N SER A 43 10.07 25.91 11.14
CA SER A 43 9.91 26.99 12.11
C SER A 43 9.26 26.43 13.36
N ASP A 44 9.71 26.85 14.52
CA ASP A 44 9.11 26.49 15.79
C ASP A 44 8.02 27.48 16.28
N THR A 45 7.87 28.60 15.57
CA THR A 45 6.92 29.68 15.91
C THR A 45 5.82 29.91 14.87
N ALA A 46 5.92 29.27 13.70
CA ALA A 46 4.89 29.39 12.68
C ALA A 46 3.60 28.69 13.13
N THR A 47 2.44 29.26 12.75
CA THR A 47 1.13 28.61 12.98
C THR A 47 1.04 27.26 12.29
N ARG A 48 1.71 27.10 11.13
CA ARG A 48 1.73 25.89 10.31
C ARG A 48 3.15 25.53 9.88
N PRO A 49 4.00 25.06 10.79
CA PRO A 49 5.33 24.62 10.40
C PRO A 49 5.27 23.30 9.63
N THR A 50 6.33 23.03 8.87
CA THR A 50 6.51 21.77 8.17
C THR A 50 7.73 21.03 8.69
N PHE A 51 7.79 19.73 8.44
CA PHE A 51 8.98 18.91 8.59
C PHE A 51 9.04 17.85 7.51
N PHE A 52 10.23 17.38 7.20
CA PHE A 52 10.46 16.30 6.26
C PHE A 52 10.66 15.00 7.02
N ALA A 53 9.78 14.01 6.83
CA ALA A 53 9.88 12.70 7.46
C ALA A 53 10.88 11.83 6.68
N ASP A 54 12.14 11.84 7.09
CA ASP A 54 13.27 11.18 6.41
C ASP A 54 13.39 9.67 6.71
N VAL A 55 12.80 9.20 7.80
CA VAL A 55 12.85 7.81 8.29
C VAL A 55 11.44 7.33 8.65
N VAL A 56 11.16 6.04 8.43
CA VAL A 56 9.92 5.38 8.87
C VAL A 56 9.83 5.39 10.40
N GLY A 57 8.64 5.68 10.92
CA GLY A 57 8.35 5.69 12.35
C GLY A 57 7.58 6.93 12.80
N ASP A 58 7.50 7.11 14.12
CA ASP A 58 6.70 8.16 14.73
C ASP A 58 7.52 9.42 15.01
N TYR A 59 6.96 10.55 14.60
CA TYR A 59 7.43 11.90 14.93
C TYR A 59 6.42 12.52 15.87
N VAL A 60 6.83 12.83 17.10
CA VAL A 60 5.95 13.41 18.12
C VAL A 60 6.30 14.87 18.30
N PHE A 61 5.30 15.72 18.25
CA PHE A 61 5.42 17.16 18.44
C PHE A 61 4.53 17.62 19.60
N SER A 62 4.98 18.67 20.30
CA SER A 62 4.13 19.44 21.21
C SER A 62 3.94 20.84 20.68
N LEU A 63 2.75 21.38 20.92
CA LEU A 63 2.40 22.78 20.72
C LEU A 63 2.05 23.42 22.06
N GLN A 64 2.62 24.59 22.31
CA GLN A 64 2.18 25.53 23.31
C GLN A 64 1.81 26.84 22.63
N VAL A 65 0.69 27.43 23.00
CA VAL A 65 0.30 28.77 22.55
C VAL A 65 0.34 29.75 23.73
N ASN A 66 0.54 31.03 23.43
CA ASN A 66 0.59 32.09 24.46
C ASN A 66 -0.10 33.35 23.91
N ASP A 67 -0.96 33.95 24.71
CA ASP A 67 -1.73 35.17 24.41
C ASP A 67 -1.01 36.47 24.76
N GLY A 68 0.25 36.39 25.19
CA GLY A 68 1.06 37.50 25.68
C GLY A 68 0.98 37.66 27.20
N LYS A 69 0.12 36.91 27.91
CA LYS A 69 -0.07 36.96 29.36
C LYS A 69 0.11 35.57 29.99
N LEU A 70 -0.49 34.55 29.39
CA LEU A 70 -0.49 33.19 29.89
C LEU A 70 -0.19 32.18 28.77
N ALA A 71 0.51 31.13 29.12
CA ALA A 71 0.75 30.01 28.23
C ALA A 71 -0.30 28.91 28.43
N SER A 72 -0.71 28.26 27.32
CA SER A 72 -1.58 27.09 27.33
C SER A 72 -0.90 25.86 27.95
N ASN A 73 -1.68 24.83 28.26
CA ASN A 73 -1.14 23.49 28.41
C ASN A 73 -0.51 23.01 27.09
N LEU A 74 0.40 22.03 27.18
CA LEU A 74 0.98 21.38 25.99
C LEU A 74 -0.08 20.50 25.32
N SER A 75 -0.21 20.64 24.02
CA SER A 75 -0.96 19.73 23.16
C SER A 75 0.03 18.90 22.33
N TYR A 76 -0.25 17.59 22.16
CA TYR A 76 0.65 16.67 21.45
C TYR A 76 0.01 16.15 20.18
N VAL A 77 0.84 15.96 19.17
CA VAL A 77 0.46 15.30 17.91
C VAL A 77 1.54 14.31 17.50
N THR A 78 1.13 13.11 17.08
CA THR A 78 2.01 12.11 16.48
C THR A 78 1.74 12.04 14.98
N VAL A 79 2.79 12.12 14.19
CA VAL A 79 2.76 11.88 12.75
C VAL A 79 3.54 10.60 12.47
N THR A 80 2.85 9.56 12.01
CA THR A 80 3.47 8.28 11.64
C THR A 80 3.85 8.30 10.16
N ALA A 81 5.13 8.15 9.86
CA ALA A 81 5.64 7.94 8.50
C ALA A 81 5.80 6.44 8.22
N GLY A 82 5.02 5.93 7.27
CA GLY A 82 5.08 4.55 6.80
C GLY A 82 6.01 4.38 5.59
N ALA A 83 6.37 3.15 5.26
CA ALA A 83 7.07 2.84 4.02
C ALA A 83 6.23 3.25 2.80
N ALA A 84 6.89 3.56 1.69
CA ALA A 84 6.21 3.68 0.41
C ALA A 84 5.65 2.32 -0.02
N ASN A 85 4.46 2.32 -0.60
CA ASN A 85 3.91 1.10 -1.19
C ASN A 85 4.71 0.68 -2.42
N VAL A 86 4.98 -0.61 -2.54
CA VAL A 86 5.69 -1.25 -3.64
C VAL A 86 4.72 -2.22 -4.32
N ALA A 87 4.62 -2.15 -5.64
CA ALA A 87 3.73 -3.05 -6.38
C ALA A 87 4.10 -4.52 -6.11
N PRO A 88 3.10 -5.41 -5.99
CA PRO A 88 3.33 -6.83 -5.78
C PRO A 88 3.99 -7.51 -6.98
N VAL A 89 4.55 -8.69 -6.75
CA VAL A 89 5.12 -9.56 -7.76
C VAL A 89 4.20 -10.75 -7.97
N ALA A 90 3.60 -10.87 -9.16
CA ALA A 90 2.76 -12.00 -9.52
C ALA A 90 3.59 -13.23 -9.88
N SER A 91 3.12 -14.41 -9.48
CA SER A 91 3.63 -15.72 -9.89
C SER A 91 2.46 -16.60 -10.33
N ALA A 92 2.40 -16.95 -11.62
CA ALA A 92 1.34 -17.79 -12.17
C ALA A 92 1.62 -19.31 -12.02
N GLY A 93 2.68 -19.67 -11.30
CA GLY A 93 3.11 -21.06 -11.16
C GLY A 93 3.88 -21.59 -12.36
N THR A 94 4.10 -22.91 -12.38
CA THR A 94 4.83 -23.60 -13.43
C THR A 94 3.92 -24.14 -14.52
N ALA A 95 4.45 -24.29 -15.74
CA ALA A 95 3.74 -24.95 -16.84
C ALA A 95 3.32 -26.37 -16.48
N GLN A 96 2.15 -26.78 -16.95
CA GLN A 96 1.55 -28.08 -16.67
C GLN A 96 1.28 -28.87 -17.96
N THR A 97 1.36 -30.20 -17.86
CA THR A 97 0.88 -31.11 -18.91
C THR A 97 -0.16 -32.03 -18.31
N VAL A 98 -1.33 -32.11 -18.91
CA VAL A 98 -2.47 -32.88 -18.42
C VAL A 98 -3.12 -33.68 -19.56
N ALA A 99 -3.93 -34.68 -19.26
CA ALA A 99 -4.77 -35.32 -20.25
C ALA A 99 -5.96 -34.44 -20.63
N ARG A 100 -6.46 -34.53 -21.85
CA ARG A 100 -7.73 -33.91 -22.26
C ARG A 100 -8.85 -34.34 -21.31
N GLY A 101 -9.69 -33.41 -20.91
CA GLY A 101 -10.78 -33.60 -19.96
C GLY A 101 -10.38 -33.47 -18.48
N ALA A 102 -9.07 -33.36 -18.20
CA ALA A 102 -8.61 -33.18 -16.82
C ALA A 102 -8.97 -31.79 -16.27
N THR A 103 -9.20 -31.74 -14.97
CA THR A 103 -9.31 -30.49 -14.23
C THR A 103 -7.91 -29.96 -13.93
N VAL A 104 -7.61 -28.78 -14.39
CA VAL A 104 -6.37 -28.02 -14.13
C VAL A 104 -6.58 -27.11 -12.94
N THR A 105 -5.63 -27.08 -12.03
CA THR A 105 -5.57 -26.08 -10.95
C THR A 105 -4.42 -25.12 -11.25
N LEU A 106 -4.71 -23.85 -11.43
CA LEU A 106 -3.70 -22.79 -11.51
C LEU A 106 -3.22 -22.44 -10.10
N ASP A 107 -1.99 -22.01 -9.95
CA ASP A 107 -1.42 -21.73 -8.64
C ASP A 107 -0.73 -20.35 -8.60
N GLY A 108 -1.41 -19.37 -7.97
CA GLY A 108 -0.91 -18.03 -7.73
C GLY A 108 -0.21 -17.85 -6.39
N SER A 109 -0.08 -18.91 -5.58
CA SER A 109 0.42 -18.81 -4.20
C SER A 109 1.88 -18.37 -4.07
N GLY A 110 2.65 -18.40 -5.17
CA GLY A 110 4.00 -17.87 -5.23
C GLY A 110 4.07 -16.35 -5.38
N SER A 111 2.93 -15.65 -5.50
CA SER A 111 2.90 -14.18 -5.56
C SER A 111 3.29 -13.58 -4.22
N THR A 112 4.02 -12.46 -4.26
CA THR A 112 4.55 -11.80 -3.05
C THR A 112 4.34 -10.30 -3.10
N ASP A 113 4.29 -9.68 -1.94
CA ASP A 113 4.31 -8.25 -1.76
C ASP A 113 5.42 -7.84 -0.77
N ALA A 114 6.15 -6.75 -1.09
CA ALA A 114 7.28 -6.28 -0.28
C ALA A 114 6.83 -5.59 1.02
N ASN A 115 5.60 -5.08 1.06
CA ASN A 115 4.98 -4.45 2.22
C ASN A 115 4.19 -5.45 3.07
N ASN A 116 4.04 -6.71 2.59
CA ASN A 116 3.19 -7.77 3.14
C ASN A 116 1.70 -7.41 3.12
N ASP A 117 1.27 -6.67 2.10
CA ASP A 117 -0.13 -6.35 1.90
C ASP A 117 -0.93 -7.57 1.41
N ILE A 118 -2.24 -7.55 1.66
CA ILE A 118 -3.13 -8.63 1.23
C ILE A 118 -3.29 -8.58 -0.29
N LEU A 119 -2.98 -9.69 -0.97
CA LEU A 119 -3.06 -9.79 -2.41
C LEU A 119 -4.46 -10.18 -2.90
N ILE A 120 -4.95 -9.45 -3.87
CA ILE A 120 -6.18 -9.71 -4.63
C ILE A 120 -5.77 -10.29 -5.99
N TYR A 121 -6.26 -11.47 -6.32
CA TYR A 121 -5.90 -12.20 -7.53
C TYR A 121 -6.86 -11.88 -8.67
N ARG A 122 -6.32 -11.82 -9.90
CA ARG A 122 -7.10 -11.62 -11.12
C ARG A 122 -6.52 -12.47 -12.25
N TRP A 123 -7.14 -13.63 -12.47
CA TRP A 123 -6.79 -14.56 -13.51
C TRP A 123 -7.62 -14.33 -14.77
N THR A 124 -7.01 -14.57 -15.93
CA THR A 124 -7.70 -14.57 -17.22
C THR A 124 -7.16 -15.72 -18.07
N LEU A 125 -8.06 -16.53 -18.65
CA LEU A 125 -7.69 -17.53 -19.64
C LEU A 125 -7.62 -16.82 -21.00
N THR A 126 -6.39 -16.40 -21.38
CA THR A 126 -6.14 -15.52 -22.52
C THR A 126 -6.04 -16.28 -23.85
N PHE A 127 -5.71 -17.55 -23.80
CA PHE A 127 -5.67 -18.42 -24.96
C PHE A 127 -6.22 -19.82 -24.64
N ARG A 128 -6.92 -20.42 -25.59
CA ARG A 128 -7.44 -21.79 -25.54
C ARG A 128 -7.52 -22.39 -26.94
N PRO A 129 -7.44 -23.71 -27.10
CA PRO A 129 -7.57 -24.38 -28.39
C PRO A 129 -8.90 -24.06 -29.09
N THR A 130 -8.90 -24.06 -30.42
CA THR A 130 -10.13 -23.90 -31.20
C THR A 130 -11.16 -24.98 -30.81
N GLY A 131 -12.38 -24.56 -30.56
CA GLY A 131 -13.48 -25.43 -30.13
C GLY A 131 -13.55 -25.66 -28.62
N SER A 132 -12.60 -25.12 -27.82
CA SER A 132 -12.67 -25.18 -26.37
C SER A 132 -13.70 -24.20 -25.80
N ALA A 133 -14.49 -24.69 -24.85
CA ALA A 133 -15.43 -23.92 -24.02
C ALA A 133 -14.91 -23.71 -22.58
N ALA A 134 -13.62 -23.98 -22.32
CA ALA A 134 -13.02 -23.87 -20.99
C ALA A 134 -13.19 -22.47 -20.41
N VAL A 135 -13.60 -22.41 -19.15
CA VAL A 135 -13.72 -21.19 -18.35
C VAL A 135 -13.15 -21.44 -16.96
N LEU A 136 -12.63 -20.38 -16.32
CA LEU A 136 -12.16 -20.44 -14.95
C LEU A 136 -13.34 -20.60 -13.97
N SER A 137 -13.15 -21.38 -12.91
CA SER A 137 -14.15 -21.57 -11.84
C SER A 137 -14.50 -20.24 -11.17
N LEU A 138 -13.49 -19.49 -10.74
CA LEU A 138 -13.60 -18.12 -10.21
C LEU A 138 -12.25 -17.42 -10.36
N SER A 139 -12.21 -16.37 -11.17
CA SER A 139 -10.97 -15.69 -11.56
C SER A 139 -10.26 -14.94 -10.42
N SER A 140 -10.94 -14.71 -9.30
CA SER A 140 -10.39 -14.02 -8.11
C SER A 140 -9.79 -14.96 -7.07
N LEU A 141 -9.87 -16.27 -7.26
CA LEU A 141 -9.22 -17.22 -6.34
C LEU A 141 -7.71 -17.22 -6.53
N GLN A 142 -6.97 -17.46 -5.44
CA GLN A 142 -5.53 -17.73 -5.51
C GLN A 142 -5.22 -18.96 -6.38
N LYS A 143 -6.09 -19.98 -6.32
CA LYS A 143 -5.98 -21.25 -7.08
C LYS A 143 -7.28 -21.57 -7.81
N PRO A 144 -7.59 -20.88 -8.91
CA PRO A 144 -8.76 -21.23 -9.71
C PRO A 144 -8.52 -22.50 -10.53
N THR A 145 -9.61 -23.13 -10.96
CA THR A 145 -9.58 -24.32 -11.80
C THR A 145 -10.26 -24.09 -13.14
N PHE A 146 -9.93 -24.90 -14.13
CA PHE A 146 -10.69 -25.04 -15.37
C PHE A 146 -10.56 -26.47 -15.90
N VAL A 147 -11.45 -26.89 -16.80
CA VAL A 147 -11.37 -28.19 -17.46
C VAL A 147 -10.68 -28.02 -18.82
N ALA A 148 -9.60 -28.77 -19.07
CA ALA A 148 -8.91 -28.79 -20.35
C ALA A 148 -9.68 -29.66 -21.37
N ASP A 149 -10.83 -29.18 -21.86
CA ASP A 149 -11.85 -29.88 -22.61
C ASP A 149 -11.41 -30.30 -24.02
N VAL A 150 -10.41 -29.62 -24.60
CA VAL A 150 -9.85 -29.88 -25.93
C VAL A 150 -8.33 -30.06 -25.82
N ALA A 151 -7.75 -31.01 -26.58
CA ALA A 151 -6.31 -31.17 -26.66
C ALA A 151 -5.65 -29.93 -27.30
N GLY A 152 -4.53 -29.46 -26.75
CA GLY A 152 -3.82 -28.28 -27.21
C GLY A 152 -3.33 -27.42 -26.06
N VAL A 153 -2.88 -26.20 -26.37
CA VAL A 153 -2.30 -25.27 -25.38
C VAL A 153 -3.37 -24.32 -24.87
N TYR A 154 -3.38 -24.12 -23.56
CA TYR A 154 -4.11 -23.07 -22.86
C TYR A 154 -3.09 -22.11 -22.26
N VAL A 155 -3.39 -20.81 -22.27
CA VAL A 155 -2.56 -19.81 -21.59
C VAL A 155 -3.43 -19.01 -20.63
N ALA A 156 -3.05 -19.03 -19.38
CA ALA A 156 -3.64 -18.18 -18.36
C ALA A 156 -2.67 -17.07 -17.96
N THR A 157 -3.22 -15.90 -17.69
CA THR A 157 -2.49 -14.74 -17.16
C THR A 157 -2.96 -14.44 -15.75
N LEU A 158 -2.03 -13.99 -14.92
CA LEU A 158 -2.30 -13.51 -13.57
C LEU A 158 -1.80 -12.08 -13.42
N VAL A 159 -2.64 -11.26 -12.81
CA VAL A 159 -2.28 -9.98 -12.17
C VAL A 159 -2.69 -10.10 -10.71
N VAL A 160 -1.85 -9.64 -9.79
CA VAL A 160 -2.20 -9.47 -8.38
C VAL A 160 -2.19 -7.98 -8.03
N ASN A 161 -3.03 -7.59 -7.07
CA ASN A 161 -3.17 -6.20 -6.61
C ASN A 161 -3.09 -6.18 -5.08
N ASP A 162 -2.37 -5.20 -4.51
CA ASP A 162 -2.17 -5.02 -3.06
C ASP A 162 -3.22 -4.09 -2.40
N GLY A 163 -4.25 -3.70 -3.17
CA GLY A 163 -5.25 -2.70 -2.77
C GLY A 163 -4.95 -1.29 -3.32
N SER A 164 -3.75 -1.06 -3.87
CA SER A 164 -3.31 0.24 -4.41
C SER A 164 -2.66 0.12 -5.78
N LEU A 165 -1.80 -0.87 -5.98
CA LEU A 165 -1.00 -1.08 -7.18
C LEU A 165 -1.21 -2.47 -7.75
N ASP A 166 -1.18 -2.58 -9.07
CA ASP A 166 -1.16 -3.86 -9.79
C ASP A 166 0.29 -4.33 -10.00
N SER A 167 0.48 -5.66 -9.95
CA SER A 167 1.71 -6.32 -10.41
C SER A 167 1.87 -6.22 -11.92
N ASN A 168 3.05 -6.54 -12.42
CA ASN A 168 3.20 -6.93 -13.81
C ASN A 168 2.37 -8.18 -14.11
N VAL A 169 1.94 -8.32 -15.37
CA VAL A 169 1.26 -9.52 -15.86
C VAL A 169 2.25 -10.68 -15.91
N THR A 170 1.88 -11.84 -15.38
CA THR A 170 2.61 -13.10 -15.55
C THR A 170 1.72 -14.15 -16.21
N THR A 171 2.30 -15.14 -16.84
CA THR A 171 1.59 -16.14 -17.63
C THR A 171 2.02 -17.54 -17.27
N VAL A 172 1.11 -18.50 -17.42
CA VAL A 172 1.37 -19.92 -17.33
C VAL A 172 0.72 -20.66 -18.51
N ALA A 173 1.45 -21.60 -19.10
CA ALA A 173 0.94 -22.47 -20.15
C ALA A 173 0.54 -23.82 -19.57
N VAL A 174 -0.59 -24.37 -20.08
CA VAL A 174 -1.07 -25.72 -19.79
C VAL A 174 -1.24 -26.45 -21.11
N THR A 175 -0.58 -27.59 -21.30
CA THR A 175 -0.70 -28.44 -22.48
C THR A 175 -1.60 -29.63 -22.17
N ALA A 176 -2.76 -29.72 -22.85
CA ALA A 176 -3.62 -30.89 -22.81
C ALA A 176 -3.25 -31.87 -23.92
N THR A 177 -2.84 -33.08 -23.53
CA THR A 177 -2.57 -34.19 -24.47
C THR A 177 -3.86 -34.89 -24.86
N PRO A 178 -3.90 -35.57 -26.03
CA PRO A 178 -5.08 -36.35 -26.47
C PRO A 178 -5.53 -37.37 -25.48
#